data_f6da1f1840cd73a0349e83bd0b137be9
#
_entry.id   f6da1f1840cd73a0349e83bd0b137be9
#
_cell.length_a   1.000
_cell.length_b   1.000
_cell.length_c   1.000
_cell.angle_alpha   90.00
_cell.angle_beta   90.00
_cell.angle_gamma   90.00
#
_symmetry.space_group_name_H-M   'P 1'
#
loop_
_entity.id
_entity.type
_entity.pdbx_description
1 polymer ?
#
loop_
_entity_poly.entity_id
_entity_poly.type
_entity_poly.pdbx_seq_one_letter_code
_entity_poly.pdbx_strand_id
1 'polypeptide(L)'
;MLAQDTFQQTLTGRSKVATLTEQAIRRLREHEPPEGYYLAFSGGKDSMVIYDLAVRAGVRFDAHFHQTTIDPPEVLQFIREHYPDVAWTKPKNSMFRMIVKHGAPPTRIIRYCCTELKEMHGIGRTVILGVRRAESARRKDRPVFGESTRRAGTFFCCPIVDWTTADVWDYILSRNLPYCSLYDEGKERIGCIMCPMQGPRGMLDDARRYPKFYNAYLHAFKRMLDARKTPFPCGSTPEEVMQWWTGQRFDSETVQTDLLEAAR
;
A
#
# COMPACT_ATOMS: atom_id res chain seq x y z
N MET A 1 -19.86 3.86 25.68
CA MET A 1 -19.23 2.79 24.88
C MET A 1 -17.83 2.40 25.40
N LEU A 2 -17.31 3.02 26.44
CA LEU A 2 -16.00 2.70 27.05
C LEU A 2 -16.08 1.64 28.19
N ALA A 3 -17.28 1.24 28.61
CA ALA A 3 -17.44 0.34 29.77
C ALA A 3 -17.51 -1.17 29.41
N GLN A 4 -17.76 -1.53 28.15
CA GLN A 4 -17.86 -2.93 27.74
C GLN A 4 -16.50 -3.57 27.41
N ASP A 5 -15.52 -2.78 26.96
CA ASP A 5 -14.16 -3.29 26.67
C ASP A 5 -13.39 -3.61 27.96
N THR A 6 -13.68 -2.88 29.04
CA THR A 6 -13.06 -3.12 30.36
C THR A 6 -13.53 -4.44 30.98
N PHE A 7 -14.73 -4.92 30.64
CA PHE A 7 -15.30 -6.14 31.23
C PHE A 7 -14.75 -7.43 30.61
N GLN A 8 -14.37 -7.42 29.31
CA GLN A 8 -13.71 -8.56 28.68
C GLN A 8 -12.24 -8.71 29.08
N GLN A 9 -11.59 -7.66 29.55
CA GLN A 9 -10.24 -7.72 30.09
C GLN A 9 -10.12 -8.53 31.40
N THR A 10 -11.21 -8.67 32.14
CA THR A 10 -11.20 -9.24 33.49
C THR A 10 -11.34 -10.76 33.53
N LEU A 11 -11.81 -11.40 32.45
CA LEU A 11 -12.10 -12.85 32.46
C LEU A 11 -10.94 -13.77 32.06
N THR A 12 -9.85 -13.23 31.43
CA THR A 12 -8.71 -14.04 30.97
C THR A 12 -7.36 -13.52 31.43
N GLY A 13 -7.28 -12.44 32.18
CA GLY A 13 -6.02 -11.84 32.67
C GLY A 13 -5.05 -11.32 31.59
N ARG A 14 -5.44 -11.40 30.31
CA ARG A 14 -4.64 -10.88 29.18
C ARG A 14 -5.51 -10.00 28.28
N SER A 15 -4.95 -8.86 27.83
CA SER A 15 -5.63 -8.04 26.84
C SER A 15 -5.71 -8.76 25.49
N LYS A 16 -6.77 -8.52 24.71
CA LYS A 16 -6.94 -9.04 23.34
C LYS A 16 -5.67 -8.82 22.49
N VAL A 17 -5.10 -7.61 22.56
CA VAL A 17 -3.89 -7.23 21.83
C VAL A 17 -2.68 -8.06 22.26
N ALA A 18 -2.54 -8.41 23.53
CA ALA A 18 -1.46 -9.27 23.99
C ALA A 18 -1.56 -10.68 23.37
N THR A 19 -2.76 -11.26 23.34
CA THR A 19 -3.00 -12.57 22.71
C THR A 19 -2.72 -12.54 21.20
N LEU A 20 -3.19 -11.52 20.50
CA LEU A 20 -2.95 -11.32 19.08
C LEU A 20 -1.45 -11.13 18.78
N THR A 21 -0.74 -10.40 19.64
CA THR A 21 0.71 -10.20 19.55
C THR A 21 1.48 -11.54 19.68
N GLU A 22 1.14 -12.34 20.67
CA GLU A 22 1.78 -13.65 20.86
C GLU A 22 1.54 -14.58 19.66
N GLN A 23 0.32 -14.55 19.09
CA GLN A 23 0.01 -15.30 17.87
C GLN A 23 0.83 -14.83 16.68
N ALA A 24 0.96 -13.53 16.48
CA ALA A 24 1.73 -12.95 15.38
C ALA A 24 3.23 -13.30 15.50
N ILE A 25 3.81 -13.19 16.70
CA ILE A 25 5.19 -13.56 16.97
C ILE A 25 5.41 -15.05 16.72
N ARG A 26 4.50 -15.92 17.17
CA ARG A 26 4.59 -17.36 16.92
C ARG A 26 4.57 -17.64 15.41
N ARG A 27 3.65 -17.05 14.63
CA ARG A 27 3.59 -17.19 13.17
C ARG A 27 4.89 -16.79 12.47
N LEU A 28 5.52 -15.71 12.93
CA LEU A 28 6.80 -15.28 12.39
C LEU A 28 7.91 -16.31 12.69
N ARG A 29 7.97 -16.87 13.88
CA ARG A 29 8.96 -17.90 14.25
C ARG A 29 8.74 -19.23 13.53
N GLU A 30 7.48 -19.65 13.40
CA GLU A 30 7.10 -20.90 12.72
C GLU A 30 7.45 -20.92 11.23
N HIS A 31 7.47 -19.77 10.58
CA HIS A 31 7.67 -19.66 9.13
C HIS A 31 8.97 -18.93 8.76
N GLU A 32 9.89 -18.75 9.71
CA GLU A 32 11.16 -18.10 9.42
C GLU A 32 11.99 -18.93 8.43
N PRO A 33 12.32 -18.37 7.24
CA PRO A 33 13.15 -19.08 6.29
C PRO A 33 14.63 -19.03 6.69
N PRO A 34 15.46 -19.98 6.21
CA PRO A 34 16.89 -20.03 6.54
C PRO A 34 17.66 -18.74 6.21
N GLU A 35 17.28 -18.03 5.14
CA GLU A 35 17.89 -16.78 4.69
C GLU A 35 17.34 -15.53 5.39
N GLY A 36 16.33 -15.68 6.25
CA GLY A 36 15.59 -14.58 6.84
C GLY A 36 14.51 -14.00 5.90
N TYR A 37 13.62 -13.20 6.45
CA TYR A 37 12.50 -12.61 5.73
C TYR A 37 12.88 -11.39 4.91
N TYR A 38 12.17 -11.18 3.83
CA TYR A 38 12.06 -9.90 3.16
C TYR A 38 10.84 -9.14 3.71
N LEU A 39 11.04 -8.05 4.45
CA LEU A 39 9.94 -7.26 5.01
C LEU A 39 9.58 -6.11 4.07
N ALA A 40 8.37 -6.16 3.48
CA ALA A 40 7.85 -5.10 2.63
C ALA A 40 7.35 -3.93 3.50
N PHE A 41 8.19 -2.91 3.66
CA PHE A 41 7.91 -1.73 4.47
C PHE A 41 7.32 -0.61 3.62
N SER A 42 6.28 0.08 4.11
CA SER A 42 5.61 1.16 3.37
C SER A 42 5.47 2.46 4.15
N GLY A 43 5.91 2.51 5.41
CA GLY A 43 5.69 3.63 6.32
C GLY A 43 4.24 3.77 6.81
N GLY A 44 3.35 2.87 6.39
CA GLY A 44 1.98 2.83 6.88
C GLY A 44 1.84 1.99 8.16
N LYS A 45 0.76 2.22 8.94
CA LYS A 45 0.50 1.60 10.25
C LYS A 45 0.72 0.09 10.29
N ASP A 46 0.25 -0.62 9.26
CA ASP A 46 0.35 -2.08 9.20
C ASP A 46 1.80 -2.55 9.02
N SER A 47 2.60 -1.81 8.22
CA SER A 47 4.02 -2.12 8.02
C SER A 47 4.89 -1.81 9.24
N MET A 48 4.54 -0.80 10.02
CA MET A 48 5.22 -0.49 11.29
C MET A 48 4.98 -1.60 12.32
N VAL A 49 3.73 -2.05 12.42
CA VAL A 49 3.35 -3.15 13.33
C VAL A 49 4.11 -4.43 12.98
N ILE A 50 4.14 -4.83 11.71
CA ILE A 50 4.88 -6.05 11.33
C ILE A 50 6.40 -5.91 11.51
N TYR A 51 6.95 -4.70 11.39
CA TYR A 51 8.35 -4.42 11.69
C TYR A 51 8.65 -4.62 13.18
N ASP A 52 7.90 -3.99 14.09
CA ASP A 52 8.08 -4.15 15.53
C ASP A 52 7.86 -5.63 15.96
N LEU A 53 6.86 -6.30 15.38
CA LEU A 53 6.61 -7.71 15.64
C LEU A 53 7.76 -8.61 15.18
N ALA A 54 8.40 -8.34 14.05
CA ALA A 54 9.55 -9.09 13.56
C ALA A 54 10.77 -8.90 14.48
N VAL A 55 11.03 -7.67 14.95
CA VAL A 55 12.06 -7.37 15.96
C VAL A 55 11.78 -8.14 17.24
N ARG A 56 10.55 -8.09 17.76
CA ARG A 56 10.15 -8.79 19.00
C ARG A 56 10.15 -10.32 18.87
N ALA A 57 9.87 -10.82 17.69
CA ALA A 57 9.96 -12.25 17.42
C ALA A 57 11.41 -12.75 17.43
N GLY A 58 12.39 -11.85 17.26
CA GLY A 58 13.80 -12.19 17.14
C GLY A 58 14.13 -12.94 15.86
N VAL A 59 13.29 -12.82 14.83
CA VAL A 59 13.52 -13.44 13.52
C VAL A 59 14.46 -12.57 12.67
N ARG A 60 15.18 -13.21 11.76
CA ARG A 60 16.05 -12.49 10.81
C ARG A 60 15.22 -11.90 9.68
N PHE A 61 15.43 -10.63 9.38
CA PHE A 61 14.79 -9.96 8.25
C PHE A 61 15.60 -8.78 7.76
N ASP A 62 15.37 -8.41 6.51
CA ASP A 62 15.78 -7.15 5.89
C ASP A 62 14.52 -6.39 5.45
N ALA A 63 14.40 -5.14 5.88
CA ALA A 63 13.24 -4.30 5.57
C ALA A 63 13.53 -3.40 4.38
N HIS A 64 12.57 -3.30 3.45
CA HIS A 64 12.71 -2.56 2.20
C HIS A 64 11.54 -1.64 1.93
N PHE A 65 11.85 -0.38 1.66
CA PHE A 65 10.90 0.61 1.16
C PHE A 65 11.12 0.84 -0.34
N HIS A 66 10.09 0.58 -1.14
CA HIS A 66 10.13 0.80 -2.59
C HIS A 66 9.47 2.12 -2.93
N GLN A 67 10.30 3.11 -3.32
CA GLN A 67 9.82 4.40 -3.75
C GLN A 67 8.97 4.28 -5.01
N THR A 68 7.84 4.99 -5.02
CA THR A 68 6.94 5.03 -6.18
C THR A 68 7.10 6.30 -7.01
N THR A 69 7.93 7.26 -6.55
CA THR A 69 8.10 8.61 -7.08
C THR A 69 6.88 9.52 -6.92
N ILE A 70 5.83 9.00 -6.29
CA ILE A 70 4.59 9.71 -5.92
C ILE A 70 4.21 9.41 -4.47
N ASP A 71 5.21 9.10 -3.64
CA ASP A 71 5.03 8.93 -2.20
C ASP A 71 4.87 10.29 -1.53
N PRO A 72 3.99 10.43 -0.51
CA PRO A 72 3.87 11.67 0.25
C PRO A 72 5.19 12.04 0.92
N PRO A 73 5.61 13.33 0.87
CA PRO A 73 6.84 13.79 1.53
C PRO A 73 6.89 13.45 3.00
N GLU A 74 5.75 13.52 3.69
CA GLU A 74 5.61 13.20 5.12
C GLU A 74 5.98 11.73 5.42
N VAL A 75 5.60 10.82 4.53
CA VAL A 75 5.96 9.40 4.64
C VAL A 75 7.46 9.20 4.45
N LEU A 76 8.04 9.88 3.46
CA LEU A 76 9.47 9.79 3.18
C LEU A 76 10.30 10.32 4.35
N GLN A 77 9.88 11.44 4.95
CA GLN A 77 10.49 12.02 6.12
C GLN A 77 10.37 11.07 7.32
N PHE A 78 9.15 10.61 7.62
CA PHE A 78 8.87 9.69 8.71
C PHE A 78 9.75 8.42 8.66
N ILE A 79 9.89 7.80 7.48
CA ILE A 79 10.73 6.60 7.33
C ILE A 79 12.20 6.92 7.61
N ARG A 80 12.73 8.05 7.13
CA ARG A 80 14.13 8.44 7.36
C ARG A 80 14.43 8.71 8.84
N GLU A 81 13.50 9.32 9.55
CA GLU A 81 13.66 9.70 10.95
C GLU A 81 13.53 8.52 11.91
N HIS A 82 12.58 7.62 11.66
CA HIS A 82 12.23 6.58 12.61
C HIS A 82 12.66 5.17 12.21
N TYR A 83 13.00 4.95 10.94
CA TYR A 83 13.37 3.63 10.40
C TYR A 83 14.62 3.72 9.51
N PRO A 84 15.77 4.18 10.06
CA PRO A 84 17.00 4.39 9.28
C PRO A 84 17.56 3.10 8.68
N ASP A 85 17.28 1.94 9.28
CA ASP A 85 17.76 0.63 8.83
C ASP A 85 16.94 0.05 7.65
N VAL A 86 15.85 0.70 7.28
CA VAL A 86 15.06 0.29 6.12
C VAL A 86 15.79 0.62 4.83
N ALA A 87 16.07 -0.38 4.02
CA ALA A 87 16.73 -0.20 2.72
C ALA A 87 15.79 0.46 1.71
N TRP A 88 16.30 1.45 0.97
CA TRP A 88 15.53 2.22 0.00
C TRP A 88 15.83 1.77 -1.43
N THR A 89 14.79 1.39 -2.16
CA THR A 89 14.90 1.05 -3.58
C THR A 89 14.25 2.12 -4.44
N LYS A 90 15.01 2.70 -5.36
CA LYS A 90 14.49 3.66 -6.35
C LYS A 90 14.02 2.91 -7.60
N PRO A 91 12.87 3.27 -8.17
CA PRO A 91 12.38 2.64 -9.39
C PRO A 91 13.20 3.09 -10.61
N LYS A 92 13.31 2.21 -11.60
CA LYS A 92 13.94 2.54 -12.90
C LYS A 92 13.18 3.63 -13.66
N ASN A 93 11.85 3.60 -13.55
CA ASN A 93 10.95 4.57 -14.19
C ASN A 93 10.10 5.27 -13.14
N SER A 94 9.92 6.60 -13.29
CA SER A 94 8.95 7.32 -12.49
C SER A 94 7.52 6.97 -12.91
N MET A 95 6.54 7.17 -12.02
CA MET A 95 5.12 7.05 -12.34
C MET A 95 4.76 7.81 -13.62
N PHE A 96 5.27 9.02 -13.78
CA PHE A 96 4.98 9.87 -14.94
C PHE A 96 5.52 9.30 -16.25
N ARG A 97 6.70 8.66 -16.24
CA ARG A 97 7.22 7.95 -17.41
C ARG A 97 6.41 6.70 -17.73
N MET A 98 5.93 6.01 -16.69
CA MET A 98 5.09 4.81 -16.87
C MET A 98 3.74 5.15 -17.50
N ILE A 99 3.12 6.27 -17.16
CA ILE A 99 1.89 6.75 -17.80
C ILE A 99 2.09 6.91 -19.31
N VAL A 100 3.20 7.53 -19.71
CA VAL A 100 3.53 7.69 -21.14
C VAL A 100 3.81 6.34 -21.80
N LYS A 101 4.58 5.46 -21.14
CA LYS A 101 4.91 4.12 -21.64
C LYS A 101 3.67 3.25 -21.88
N HIS A 102 2.73 3.28 -20.94
CA HIS A 102 1.50 2.48 -21.00
C HIS A 102 0.37 3.15 -21.80
N GLY A 103 0.55 4.42 -22.21
CA GLY A 103 -0.44 5.16 -22.97
C GLY A 103 -1.76 5.45 -22.23
N ALA A 104 -1.80 5.25 -20.92
CA ALA A 104 -2.96 5.48 -20.06
C ALA A 104 -2.53 5.68 -18.60
N PRO A 105 -3.26 6.48 -17.79
CA PRO A 105 -3.04 6.52 -16.35
C PRO A 105 -3.51 5.20 -15.68
N PRO A 106 -2.94 4.83 -14.52
CA PRO A 106 -3.38 3.63 -13.81
C PRO A 106 -4.81 3.80 -13.31
N THR A 107 -5.55 2.71 -13.23
CA THR A 107 -6.92 2.68 -12.69
C THR A 107 -7.02 1.70 -11.50
N ARG A 108 -8.22 1.54 -10.94
CA ARG A 108 -8.47 0.52 -9.91
C ARG A 108 -8.31 -0.91 -10.44
N ILE A 109 -8.44 -1.11 -11.74
CA ILE A 109 -8.32 -2.41 -12.42
C ILE A 109 -6.91 -2.55 -13.00
N ILE A 110 -6.47 -1.58 -13.80
CA ILE A 110 -5.17 -1.59 -14.48
C ILE A 110 -4.14 -0.99 -13.52
N ARG A 111 -3.42 -1.87 -12.81
CA ARG A 111 -2.52 -1.50 -11.70
C ARG A 111 -1.06 -1.75 -12.03
N TYR A 112 -0.63 -1.48 -13.25
CA TYR A 112 0.77 -1.66 -13.67
C TYR A 112 1.76 -0.98 -12.70
N CYS A 113 1.39 0.16 -12.14
CA CYS A 113 2.22 0.87 -11.17
C CYS A 113 2.52 0.04 -9.91
N CYS A 114 1.53 -0.68 -9.36
CA CYS A 114 1.77 -1.55 -8.22
C CYS A 114 2.68 -2.71 -8.60
N THR A 115 2.45 -3.31 -9.76
CA THR A 115 3.26 -4.42 -10.27
C THR A 115 4.71 -3.98 -10.47
N GLU A 116 4.96 -2.91 -11.23
CA GLU A 116 6.32 -2.47 -11.57
C GLU A 116 7.07 -1.79 -10.41
N LEU A 117 6.36 -1.04 -9.53
CA LEU A 117 7.02 -0.25 -8.48
C LEU A 117 7.08 -0.95 -7.11
N LYS A 118 6.17 -1.85 -6.81
CA LYS A 118 6.05 -2.46 -5.48
C LYS A 118 6.17 -3.98 -5.49
N GLU A 119 5.53 -4.64 -6.46
CA GLU A 119 5.38 -6.09 -6.42
C GLU A 119 6.55 -6.87 -7.04
N MET A 120 7.47 -6.25 -7.77
CA MET A 120 8.64 -6.91 -8.41
C MET A 120 9.82 -7.16 -7.46
N HIS A 121 9.60 -7.06 -6.15
CA HIS A 121 10.66 -7.19 -5.15
C HIS A 121 10.43 -8.39 -4.22
N GLY A 122 11.50 -8.90 -3.62
CA GLY A 122 11.45 -10.09 -2.77
C GLY A 122 11.14 -11.39 -3.53
N ILE A 123 11.39 -11.43 -4.85
CA ILE A 123 11.21 -12.65 -5.66
C ILE A 123 12.15 -13.74 -5.17
N GLY A 124 11.59 -14.97 -5.02
CA GLY A 124 12.36 -16.12 -4.51
C GLY A 124 12.56 -16.13 -3.00
N ARG A 125 12.00 -15.15 -2.27
CA ARG A 125 12.10 -15.05 -0.81
C ARG A 125 10.74 -15.17 -0.13
N THR A 126 10.76 -15.36 1.18
CA THR A 126 9.54 -15.24 2.01
C THR A 126 9.34 -13.80 2.43
N VAL A 127 8.24 -13.20 1.97
CA VAL A 127 7.92 -11.77 2.18
C VAL A 127 6.97 -11.61 3.36
N ILE A 128 7.33 -10.81 4.38
CA ILE A 128 6.36 -10.39 5.42
C ILE A 128 5.50 -9.27 4.87
N LEU A 129 4.18 -9.44 4.99
CA LEU A 129 3.17 -8.51 4.51
C LEU A 129 2.20 -8.10 5.63
N GLY A 130 1.95 -6.80 5.79
CA GLY A 130 0.93 -6.26 6.69
C GLY A 130 -0.50 -6.39 6.16
N VAL A 131 -0.82 -7.45 5.43
CA VAL A 131 -2.14 -7.69 4.84
C VAL A 131 -3.10 -8.24 5.90
N ARG A 132 -4.33 -7.69 5.93
CA ARG A 132 -5.37 -8.12 6.87
C ARG A 132 -6.66 -8.52 6.13
N ARG A 133 -7.36 -9.54 6.63
CA ARG A 133 -8.67 -9.98 6.09
C ARG A 133 -9.71 -8.88 6.18
N ALA A 134 -9.68 -8.08 7.25
CA ALA A 134 -10.63 -6.98 7.48
C ALA A 134 -10.54 -5.84 6.46
N GLU A 135 -9.50 -5.77 5.62
CA GLU A 135 -9.33 -4.64 4.68
C GLU A 135 -10.23 -4.71 3.44
N SER A 136 -10.65 -5.91 3.03
CA SER A 136 -11.57 -6.06 1.88
C SER A 136 -12.10 -7.49 1.76
N ALA A 137 -13.26 -7.63 1.09
CA ALA A 137 -13.86 -8.93 0.79
C ALA A 137 -12.92 -9.87 0.01
N ARG A 138 -12.07 -9.33 -0.88
CA ARG A 138 -11.08 -10.12 -1.64
C ARG A 138 -9.98 -10.72 -0.77
N ARG A 139 -9.80 -10.22 0.46
CA ARG A 139 -8.80 -10.70 1.42
C ARG A 139 -9.38 -11.62 2.50
N LYS A 140 -10.70 -11.86 2.48
CA LYS A 140 -11.42 -12.65 3.49
C LYS A 140 -10.76 -14.01 3.77
N ASP A 141 -10.31 -14.68 2.72
CA ASP A 141 -9.74 -16.03 2.82
C ASP A 141 -8.19 -16.03 2.72
N ARG A 142 -7.56 -14.87 2.98
CA ARG A 142 -6.10 -14.77 2.94
C ARG A 142 -5.49 -15.69 4.00
N PRO A 143 -4.60 -16.65 3.63
CA PRO A 143 -3.90 -17.47 4.58
C PRO A 143 -2.80 -16.68 5.32
N VAL A 144 -2.39 -17.20 6.48
CA VAL A 144 -1.24 -16.67 7.24
C VAL A 144 0.05 -16.81 6.45
N PHE A 145 0.26 -17.98 5.85
CA PHE A 145 1.43 -18.34 5.07
C PHE A 145 1.01 -19.01 3.77
N GLY A 146 1.77 -18.80 2.70
CA GLY A 146 1.51 -19.45 1.43
C GLY A 146 2.43 -19.01 0.32
N GLU A 147 2.38 -19.69 -0.81
CA GLU A 147 3.10 -19.31 -2.01
C GLU A 147 2.31 -18.28 -2.83
N SER A 148 3.04 -17.38 -3.48
CA SER A 148 2.46 -16.38 -4.37
C SER A 148 1.96 -17.05 -5.66
N THR A 149 0.67 -16.91 -5.95
CA THR A 149 0.08 -17.42 -7.21
C THR A 149 0.63 -16.74 -8.47
N ARG A 150 1.31 -15.59 -8.31
CA ARG A 150 1.88 -14.82 -9.43
C ARG A 150 3.37 -15.03 -9.60
N ARG A 151 4.06 -15.64 -8.63
CA ARG A 151 5.53 -15.75 -8.59
C ARG A 151 5.92 -17.05 -7.92
N ALA A 152 6.19 -18.04 -8.73
CA ALA A 152 6.68 -19.33 -8.26
C ALA A 152 7.93 -19.16 -7.38
N GLY A 153 8.03 -19.93 -6.32
CA GLY A 153 9.13 -19.89 -5.36
C GLY A 153 9.16 -18.64 -4.47
N THR A 154 8.16 -17.75 -4.54
CA THR A 154 8.02 -16.61 -3.63
C THR A 154 6.92 -16.88 -2.63
N PHE A 155 7.26 -16.88 -1.34
CA PHE A 155 6.30 -17.10 -0.27
C PHE A 155 5.91 -15.80 0.42
N PHE A 156 4.82 -15.81 1.16
CA PHE A 156 4.43 -14.69 2.01
C PHE A 156 4.03 -15.15 3.40
N CYS A 157 4.31 -14.32 4.39
CA CYS A 157 3.82 -14.45 5.75
C CYS A 157 3.01 -13.20 6.12
N CYS A 158 1.75 -13.37 6.54
CA CYS A 158 0.85 -12.32 6.98
C CYS A 158 0.57 -12.47 8.49
N PRO A 159 1.48 -12.05 9.38
CA PRO A 159 1.39 -12.35 10.80
C PRO A 159 0.16 -11.72 11.47
N ILE A 160 -0.31 -10.57 10.97
CA ILE A 160 -1.45 -9.80 11.50
C ILE A 160 -2.73 -9.98 10.66
N VAL A 161 -2.84 -11.07 9.91
CA VAL A 161 -3.93 -11.28 8.94
C VAL A 161 -5.34 -11.22 9.57
N ASP A 162 -5.46 -11.59 10.85
CA ASP A 162 -6.72 -11.60 11.60
C ASP A 162 -7.02 -10.29 12.35
N TRP A 163 -6.10 -9.33 12.32
CA TRP A 163 -6.25 -8.08 13.07
C TRP A 163 -7.24 -7.15 12.42
N THR A 164 -8.05 -6.48 13.24
CA THR A 164 -8.88 -5.34 12.83
C THR A 164 -8.04 -4.05 12.78
N THR A 165 -8.62 -2.98 12.27
CA THR A 165 -7.97 -1.66 12.29
C THR A 165 -7.81 -1.15 13.73
N ALA A 166 -8.77 -1.44 14.61
CA ALA A 166 -8.67 -1.11 16.02
C ALA A 166 -7.50 -1.86 16.69
N ASP A 167 -7.35 -3.16 16.45
CA ASP A 167 -6.24 -3.95 17.01
C ASP A 167 -4.87 -3.42 16.59
N VAL A 168 -4.74 -2.93 15.35
CA VAL A 168 -3.51 -2.29 14.85
C VAL A 168 -3.20 -1.00 15.63
N TRP A 169 -4.21 -0.13 15.82
CA TRP A 169 -4.02 1.10 16.57
C TRP A 169 -3.78 0.86 18.07
N ASP A 170 -4.51 -0.07 18.67
CA ASP A 170 -4.29 -0.45 20.07
C ASP A 170 -2.86 -0.95 20.28
N TYR A 171 -2.33 -1.72 19.32
CA TYR A 171 -0.93 -2.15 19.37
C TYR A 171 0.04 -0.96 19.27
N ILE A 172 -0.15 -0.08 18.27
CA ILE A 172 0.71 1.09 18.06
C ILE A 172 0.75 1.95 19.32
N LEU A 173 -0.42 2.25 19.89
CA LEU A 173 -0.53 3.10 21.09
C LEU A 173 0.04 2.40 22.33
N SER A 174 -0.26 1.12 22.56
CA SER A 174 0.26 0.37 23.69
C SER A 174 1.78 0.21 23.69
N ARG A 175 2.37 0.24 22.49
CA ARG A 175 3.82 0.16 22.28
C ARG A 175 4.50 1.51 22.14
N ASN A 176 3.72 2.60 22.16
CA ASN A 176 4.21 3.95 21.87
C ASN A 176 5.06 4.02 20.60
N LEU A 177 4.61 3.32 19.53
CA LEU A 177 5.32 3.33 18.24
C LEU A 177 5.11 4.68 17.56
N PRO A 178 6.16 5.24 16.95
CA PRO A 178 6.00 6.43 16.10
C PRO A 178 5.15 6.09 14.88
N TYR A 179 4.32 7.04 14.44
CA TYR A 179 3.55 6.92 13.21
C TYR A 179 3.53 8.22 12.41
N CYS A 180 3.24 8.14 11.12
CA CYS A 180 3.25 9.29 10.24
C CYS A 180 2.12 10.26 10.57
N SER A 181 2.43 11.58 10.63
CA SER A 181 1.49 12.67 10.95
C SER A 181 0.23 12.73 10.08
N LEU A 182 0.27 12.15 8.90
CA LEU A 182 -0.91 12.06 8.02
C LEU A 182 -2.10 11.34 8.67
N TYR A 183 -1.86 10.47 9.65
CA TYR A 183 -2.93 9.82 10.42
C TYR A 183 -3.62 10.79 11.37
N ASP A 184 -2.88 11.74 11.98
CA ASP A 184 -3.45 12.78 12.85
C ASP A 184 -4.30 13.78 12.06
N GLU A 185 -4.04 13.90 10.75
CA GLU A 185 -4.82 14.70 9.82
C GLU A 185 -6.06 13.97 9.26
N GLY A 186 -6.38 12.80 9.81
CA GLY A 186 -7.57 12.03 9.46
C GLY A 186 -7.43 11.09 8.25
N LYS A 187 -6.20 10.86 7.74
CA LYS A 187 -6.00 9.83 6.72
C LYS A 187 -6.14 8.44 7.36
N GLU A 188 -7.15 7.68 6.97
CA GLU A 188 -7.34 6.30 7.42
C GLU A 188 -6.29 5.34 6.85
N ARG A 189 -5.78 5.67 5.67
CA ARG A 189 -4.79 4.88 4.94
C ARG A 189 -3.78 5.78 4.25
N ILE A 190 -2.50 5.46 4.44
CA ILE A 190 -1.40 6.09 3.71
C ILE A 190 -1.10 5.30 2.44
N GLY A 191 -0.87 5.99 1.33
CA GLY A 191 -0.56 5.41 0.04
C GLY A 191 0.07 6.43 -0.91
N CYS A 192 0.18 6.06 -2.18
CA CYS A 192 0.68 6.96 -3.22
C CYS A 192 -0.26 8.16 -3.41
N ILE A 193 0.30 9.34 -3.70
CA ILE A 193 -0.46 10.55 -4.00
C ILE A 193 -1.34 10.33 -5.23
N MET A 194 -2.62 10.71 -5.13
CA MET A 194 -3.65 10.53 -6.16
C MET A 194 -3.82 9.08 -6.62
N CYS A 195 -3.63 8.11 -5.72
CA CYS A 195 -3.82 6.69 -6.06
C CYS A 195 -5.31 6.40 -6.32
N PRO A 196 -5.69 5.78 -7.46
CA PRO A 196 -7.08 5.45 -7.76
C PRO A 196 -7.76 4.55 -6.72
N MET A 197 -6.96 3.81 -5.93
CA MET A 197 -7.49 2.93 -4.88
C MET A 197 -8.14 3.68 -3.72
N GLN A 198 -7.88 4.96 -3.53
CA GLN A 198 -8.54 5.79 -2.51
C GLN A 198 -9.85 6.42 -2.99
N GLY A 199 -10.19 6.21 -4.26
CA GLY A 199 -11.42 6.73 -4.89
C GLY A 199 -11.35 8.21 -5.27
N PRO A 200 -12.40 8.72 -5.96
CA PRO A 200 -12.42 10.09 -6.48
C PRO A 200 -12.16 11.15 -5.42
N ARG A 201 -12.86 11.09 -4.28
CA ARG A 201 -12.72 12.06 -3.19
C ARG A 201 -11.28 12.14 -2.68
N GLY A 202 -10.67 10.97 -2.37
CA GLY A 202 -9.30 10.95 -1.87
C GLY A 202 -8.28 11.44 -2.90
N MET A 203 -8.50 11.17 -4.20
CA MET A 203 -7.64 11.70 -5.27
C MET A 203 -7.74 13.22 -5.37
N LEU A 204 -8.94 13.81 -5.24
CA LEU A 204 -9.15 15.26 -5.26
C LEU A 204 -8.58 15.96 -4.03
N ASP A 205 -8.68 15.33 -2.86
CA ASP A 205 -8.06 15.82 -1.63
C ASP A 205 -6.53 15.85 -1.76
N ASP A 206 -5.94 14.80 -2.33
CA ASP A 206 -4.51 14.77 -2.63
C ASP A 206 -4.11 15.81 -3.68
N ALA A 207 -4.93 16.05 -4.71
CA ALA A 207 -4.67 17.08 -5.71
C ALA A 207 -4.58 18.49 -5.10
N ARG A 208 -5.47 18.79 -4.13
CA ARG A 208 -5.44 20.06 -3.39
C ARG A 208 -4.23 20.16 -2.47
N ARG A 209 -3.90 19.08 -1.78
CA ARG A 209 -2.79 19.02 -0.82
C ARG A 209 -1.43 19.08 -1.52
N TYR A 210 -1.29 18.42 -2.67
CA TYR A 210 -0.04 18.26 -3.39
C TYR A 210 -0.11 18.83 -4.83
N PRO A 211 -0.27 20.16 -4.99
CA PRO A 211 -0.49 20.77 -6.31
C PRO A 211 0.68 20.56 -7.29
N LYS A 212 1.91 20.39 -6.78
CA LYS A 212 3.06 20.04 -7.62
C LYS A 212 2.91 18.67 -8.29
N PHE A 213 2.36 17.68 -7.57
CA PHE A 213 2.09 16.36 -8.12
C PHE A 213 0.93 16.39 -9.11
N TYR A 214 -0.13 17.13 -8.80
CA TYR A 214 -1.23 17.37 -9.73
C TYR A 214 -0.75 17.91 -11.08
N ASN A 215 0.09 18.97 -11.06
CA ASN A 215 0.68 19.53 -12.26
C ASN A 215 1.61 18.55 -12.99
N ALA A 216 2.37 17.73 -12.26
CA ALA A 216 3.23 16.71 -12.85
C ALA A 216 2.40 15.61 -13.55
N TYR A 217 1.22 15.25 -13.02
CA TYR A 217 0.28 14.36 -13.70
C TYR A 217 -0.28 14.99 -14.99
N LEU A 218 -0.68 16.28 -14.98
CA LEU A 218 -1.12 16.98 -16.20
C LEU A 218 -0.03 16.97 -17.27
N HIS A 219 1.21 17.26 -16.91
CA HIS A 219 2.35 17.16 -17.84
C HIS A 219 2.56 15.74 -18.37
N ALA A 220 2.37 14.72 -17.54
CA ALA A 220 2.46 13.32 -17.96
C ALA A 220 1.33 12.95 -18.93
N PHE A 221 0.11 13.44 -18.68
CA PHE A 221 -1.03 13.22 -19.57
C PHE A 221 -0.84 13.93 -20.90
N LYS A 222 -0.32 15.15 -20.91
CA LYS A 222 0.06 15.82 -22.16
C LYS A 222 1.01 14.98 -22.99
N ARG A 223 2.13 14.54 -22.39
CA ARG A 223 3.14 13.72 -23.05
C ARG A 223 2.57 12.37 -23.51
N MET A 224 1.67 11.79 -22.73
CA MET A 224 0.97 10.57 -23.09
C MET A 224 0.09 10.78 -24.33
N LEU A 225 -0.69 11.85 -24.36
CA LEU A 225 -1.54 12.20 -25.52
C LEU A 225 -0.71 12.47 -26.77
N ASP A 226 0.37 13.25 -26.64
CA ASP A 226 1.30 13.57 -27.75
C ASP A 226 1.97 12.32 -28.33
N ALA A 227 2.24 11.32 -27.50
CA ALA A 227 2.91 10.07 -27.91
C ALA A 227 1.96 9.02 -28.53
N ARG A 228 0.64 9.20 -28.40
CA ARG A 228 -0.35 8.23 -28.91
C ARG A 228 -0.57 8.35 -30.41
N LYS A 229 -0.70 7.20 -31.08
CA LYS A 229 -1.08 7.13 -32.50
C LYS A 229 -2.60 7.23 -32.70
N THR A 230 -3.37 6.90 -31.66
CA THR A 230 -4.84 6.92 -31.66
C THR A 230 -5.35 7.83 -30.56
N PRO A 231 -6.49 8.52 -30.75
CA PRO A 231 -7.11 9.32 -29.70
C PRO A 231 -7.28 8.54 -28.39
N PHE A 232 -7.13 9.23 -27.26
CA PHE A 232 -7.44 8.62 -25.98
C PHE A 232 -8.95 8.70 -25.75
N PRO A 233 -9.63 7.57 -25.45
CA PRO A 233 -11.11 7.56 -25.39
C PRO A 233 -11.70 8.41 -24.27
N CYS A 234 -10.88 8.78 -23.28
CA CYS A 234 -11.35 9.44 -22.08
C CYS A 234 -11.03 10.95 -22.05
N GLY A 235 -10.51 11.52 -23.12
CA GLY A 235 -10.22 12.95 -23.22
C GLY A 235 -9.14 13.25 -24.23
N SER A 236 -9.23 14.44 -24.83
CA SER A 236 -8.29 14.98 -25.83
C SER A 236 -7.31 15.98 -25.23
N THR A 237 -7.59 16.48 -24.03
CA THR A 237 -6.71 17.39 -23.28
C THR A 237 -6.25 16.75 -21.95
N PRO A 238 -5.13 17.18 -21.38
CA PRO A 238 -4.67 16.70 -20.08
C PRO A 238 -5.71 16.89 -18.97
N GLU A 239 -6.45 17.99 -19.01
CA GLU A 239 -7.49 18.34 -18.04
C GLU A 239 -8.70 17.40 -18.16
N GLU A 240 -9.11 17.06 -19.39
CA GLU A 240 -10.17 16.08 -19.62
C GLU A 240 -9.78 14.67 -19.12
N VAL A 241 -8.55 14.26 -19.40
CA VAL A 241 -8.00 12.99 -18.85
C VAL A 241 -8.00 13.03 -17.33
N MET A 242 -7.59 14.15 -16.71
CA MET A 242 -7.59 14.32 -15.26
C MET A 242 -9.00 14.24 -14.69
N GLN A 243 -9.97 14.93 -15.29
CA GLN A 243 -11.37 14.89 -14.85
C GLN A 243 -11.94 13.47 -14.90
N TRP A 244 -11.70 12.76 -16.01
CA TRP A 244 -12.10 11.38 -16.14
C TRP A 244 -11.40 10.51 -15.08
N TRP A 245 -10.08 10.64 -14.94
CA TRP A 245 -9.27 9.82 -14.02
C TRP A 245 -9.65 10.00 -12.54
N THR A 246 -10.05 11.22 -12.17
CA THR A 246 -10.54 11.55 -10.81
C THR A 246 -12.04 11.33 -10.63
N GLY A 247 -12.74 10.78 -11.64
CA GLY A 247 -14.17 10.48 -11.55
C GLY A 247 -15.08 11.69 -11.59
N GLN A 248 -14.61 12.82 -12.12
CA GLN A 248 -15.41 14.05 -12.30
C GLN A 248 -16.24 14.04 -13.58
N ARG A 249 -15.92 13.16 -14.53
CA ARG A 249 -16.63 12.96 -15.78
C ARG A 249 -17.36 11.61 -15.72
N PHE A 250 -18.68 11.66 -15.85
CA PHE A 250 -19.53 10.47 -15.85
C PHE A 250 -19.85 10.07 -17.29
N ASP A 251 -19.14 9.06 -17.82
CA ASP A 251 -19.61 8.18 -18.88
C ASP A 251 -18.76 6.91 -18.83
N SER A 252 -19.14 5.96 -17.98
CA SER A 252 -18.19 5.01 -17.40
C SER A 252 -18.14 3.61 -18.02
N GLU A 253 -19.15 3.14 -18.72
CA GLU A 253 -19.17 1.72 -19.13
C GLU A 253 -18.39 1.43 -20.42
N THR A 254 -18.48 2.29 -21.41
CA THR A 254 -17.78 2.13 -22.71
C THR A 254 -16.27 2.32 -22.59
N VAL A 255 -15.85 3.27 -21.76
CA VAL A 255 -14.44 3.66 -21.56
C VAL A 255 -13.58 2.57 -20.91
N GLN A 256 -14.18 1.73 -20.07
CA GLN A 256 -13.44 0.70 -19.34
C GLN A 256 -13.07 -0.50 -20.23
N THR A 257 -13.90 -0.79 -21.20
CA THR A 257 -13.68 -1.85 -22.21
C THR A 257 -12.54 -1.45 -23.14
N ASP A 258 -12.56 -0.21 -23.65
CA ASP A 258 -11.53 0.32 -24.56
C ASP A 258 -10.13 0.40 -23.90
N LEU A 259 -10.07 0.69 -22.59
CA LEU A 259 -8.80 0.70 -21.86
C LEU A 259 -8.21 -0.69 -21.64
N LEU A 260 -9.06 -1.71 -21.50
CA LEU A 260 -8.61 -3.11 -21.37
C LEU A 260 -8.10 -3.65 -22.71
N GLU A 261 -8.67 -3.21 -23.83
CA GLU A 261 -8.21 -3.57 -25.18
C GLU A 261 -6.91 -2.84 -25.56
N ALA A 262 -6.76 -1.58 -25.16
CA ALA A 262 -5.53 -0.80 -25.41
C ALA A 262 -4.32 -1.24 -24.55
N ALA A 263 -4.54 -2.02 -23.51
CA ALA A 263 -3.49 -2.55 -22.61
C ALA A 263 -3.04 -3.97 -22.95
N ARG A 264 -3.63 -4.60 -23.99
CA ARG A 264 -3.20 -5.86 -24.58
C ARG A 264 -2.24 -5.63 -25.73
#